data_b46fad95146972944623fb2ace3cb454
#
_entry.id   b46fad95146972944623fb2ace3cb454
#
_cell.length_a   1.000
_cell.length_b   1.000
_cell.length_c   1.000
_cell.angle_alpha   90.00
_cell.angle_beta   90.00
_cell.angle_gamma   90.00
#
_symmetry.space_group_name_H-M   'P 1'
#
loop_
_entity.id
_entity.type
_entity.pdbx_description
1 polymer ?
#
loop_
_entity_poly.entity_id
_entity_poly.type
_entity_poly.pdbx_seq_one_letter_code
_entity_poly.pdbx_strand_id
1 'polypeptide(L)'
;NDKDLRSLRTQMQIIFQNPYTSLNPRMTVGAAIAEPMQVHGIASGDAVYERVGELLNMVGLNRYFAARFPSEFSGGQRQRIGIARALSVNPSFVICDEPISSLDVSIQAQIVNLLKRLQGELGLTYLFISHDLRMVRYISNRMAVMYLGKIVEVGVSLDIYKNPLHPYTQALWAALPMPDPELEEKRQRIVLQGDVPSPINP
;
A
#
# COMPACT_ATOMS: atom_id res chain seq x y z
N ASN A 1 -25.49 -10.67 3.99
CA ASN A 1 -25.52 -12.12 3.82
C ASN A 1 -24.07 -12.63 3.72
N ASP A 2 -23.76 -13.80 4.36
CA ASP A 2 -22.38 -14.34 4.38
C ASP A 2 -21.85 -14.65 2.99
N LYS A 3 -22.72 -15.03 2.05
CA LYS A 3 -22.35 -15.26 0.64
C LYS A 3 -21.88 -13.99 -0.05
N ASP A 4 -22.55 -12.87 0.21
CA ASP A 4 -22.20 -11.57 -0.38
C ASP A 4 -20.88 -11.06 0.18
N LEU A 5 -20.66 -11.22 1.48
CA LEU A 5 -19.38 -10.90 2.13
C LEU A 5 -18.23 -11.76 1.60
N ARG A 6 -18.47 -13.04 1.35
CA ARG A 6 -17.47 -13.94 0.78
C ARG A 6 -17.10 -13.55 -0.65
N SER A 7 -18.07 -13.14 -1.46
CA SER A 7 -17.85 -12.62 -2.82
C SER A 7 -17.08 -11.30 -2.78
N LEU A 8 -17.45 -10.37 -1.89
CA LEU A 8 -16.73 -9.10 -1.74
C LEU A 8 -15.26 -9.30 -1.33
N ARG A 9 -14.98 -10.30 -0.48
CA ARG A 9 -13.61 -10.61 -0.06
C ARG A 9 -12.71 -11.12 -1.19
N THR A 10 -13.25 -11.66 -2.28
CA THR A 10 -12.43 -11.98 -3.47
C THR A 10 -12.15 -10.73 -4.31
N GLN A 11 -13.08 -9.78 -4.36
CA GLN A 11 -12.95 -8.56 -5.16
C GLN A 11 -12.11 -7.49 -4.46
N MET A 12 -12.09 -7.49 -3.13
CA MET A 12 -11.41 -6.50 -2.30
C MET A 12 -10.39 -7.17 -1.39
N GLN A 13 -9.13 -6.77 -1.51
CA GLN A 13 -8.02 -7.29 -0.71
C GLN A 13 -7.28 -6.17 0.01
N ILE A 14 -6.49 -6.54 1.03
CA ILE A 14 -5.70 -5.60 1.80
C ILE A 14 -4.23 -6.02 1.85
N ILE A 15 -3.36 -5.05 1.63
CA ILE A 15 -1.92 -5.14 1.88
C ILE A 15 -1.64 -4.37 3.17
N PHE A 16 -1.17 -5.07 4.19
CA PHE A 16 -0.99 -4.54 5.54
C PHE A 16 0.33 -3.76 5.70
N GLN A 17 0.33 -2.86 6.67
CA GLN A 17 1.45 -2.02 7.07
C GLN A 17 2.70 -2.83 7.47
N ASN A 18 2.51 -3.89 8.26
CA ASN A 18 3.61 -4.68 8.79
C ASN A 18 3.74 -6.03 8.07
N PRO A 19 4.76 -6.20 7.22
CA PRO A 19 4.96 -7.45 6.49
C PRO A 19 5.35 -8.63 7.40
N TYR A 20 5.83 -8.35 8.63
CA TYR A 20 6.20 -9.39 9.59
C TYR A 20 4.99 -10.06 10.24
N THR A 21 3.96 -9.27 10.57
CA THR A 21 2.74 -9.78 11.23
C THR A 21 1.67 -10.22 10.23
N SER A 22 1.79 -9.81 8.98
CA SER A 22 0.82 -10.15 7.94
C SER A 22 0.93 -11.58 7.41
N LEU A 23 2.10 -12.23 7.59
CA LEU A 23 2.36 -13.60 7.15
C LEU A 23 2.48 -14.51 8.37
N ASN A 24 1.79 -15.67 8.32
CA ASN A 24 1.94 -16.69 9.36
C ASN A 24 3.35 -17.30 9.28
N PRO A 25 4.20 -17.17 10.32
CA PRO A 25 5.59 -17.65 10.29
C PRO A 25 5.71 -19.18 10.23
N ARG A 26 4.61 -19.91 10.50
CA ARG A 26 4.57 -21.38 10.46
C ARG A 26 4.16 -21.94 9.10
N MET A 27 3.77 -21.08 8.16
CA MET A 27 3.41 -21.47 6.79
C MET A 27 4.57 -21.15 5.85
N THR A 28 4.76 -21.98 4.83
CA THR A 28 5.64 -21.62 3.72
C THR A 28 5.05 -20.46 2.92
N VAL A 29 5.88 -19.74 2.19
CA VAL A 29 5.47 -18.64 1.32
C VAL A 29 4.42 -19.10 0.30
N GLY A 30 4.64 -20.27 -0.31
CA GLY A 30 3.69 -20.86 -1.25
C GLY A 30 2.34 -21.17 -0.61
N ALA A 31 2.32 -21.72 0.61
CA ALA A 31 1.11 -22.00 1.34
C ALA A 31 0.35 -20.70 1.69
N ALA A 32 1.06 -19.65 2.12
CA ALA A 32 0.46 -18.36 2.45
C ALA A 32 -0.16 -17.65 1.24
N ILE A 33 0.42 -17.79 0.04
CA ILE A 33 -0.15 -17.25 -1.21
C ILE A 33 -1.30 -18.12 -1.71
N ALA A 34 -1.23 -19.44 -1.51
CA ALA A 34 -2.24 -20.40 -1.95
C ALA A 34 -3.53 -20.34 -1.11
N GLU A 35 -3.41 -20.04 0.19
CA GLU A 35 -4.52 -20.08 1.15
C GLU A 35 -5.76 -19.32 0.67
N PRO A 36 -5.71 -18.06 0.20
CA PRO A 36 -6.90 -17.35 -0.27
C PRO A 36 -7.57 -18.05 -1.47
N MET A 37 -6.79 -18.60 -2.40
CA MET A 37 -7.32 -19.31 -3.55
C MET A 37 -8.08 -20.58 -3.13
N GLN A 38 -7.53 -21.33 -2.19
CA GLN A 38 -8.13 -22.56 -1.66
C GLN A 38 -9.40 -22.25 -0.86
N VAL A 39 -9.35 -21.25 0.05
CA VAL A 39 -10.50 -20.83 0.87
C VAL A 39 -11.69 -20.38 0.01
N HIS A 40 -11.41 -19.70 -1.10
CA HIS A 40 -12.44 -19.22 -2.01
C HIS A 40 -12.78 -20.18 -3.15
N GLY A 41 -12.13 -21.35 -3.22
CA GLY A 41 -12.37 -22.36 -4.26
C GLY A 41 -12.02 -21.92 -5.68
N ILE A 42 -11.04 -21.02 -5.81
CA ILE A 42 -10.60 -20.44 -7.10
C ILE A 42 -9.72 -21.43 -7.86
N ALA A 43 -8.85 -22.13 -7.15
CA ALA A 43 -7.95 -23.13 -7.71
C ALA A 43 -7.70 -24.26 -6.71
N SER A 44 -7.33 -25.45 -7.22
CA SER A 44 -6.99 -26.62 -6.42
C SER A 44 -5.90 -27.46 -7.12
N GLY A 45 -5.25 -28.34 -6.36
CA GLY A 45 -4.20 -29.22 -6.90
C GLY A 45 -3.05 -28.47 -7.54
N ASP A 46 -2.54 -28.98 -8.66
CA ASP A 46 -1.35 -28.46 -9.35
C ASP A 46 -1.53 -27.02 -9.88
N ALA A 47 -2.77 -26.64 -10.24
CA ALA A 47 -3.08 -25.29 -10.70
C ALA A 47 -2.74 -24.20 -9.64
N VAL A 48 -2.85 -24.53 -8.37
CA VAL A 48 -2.47 -23.62 -7.26
C VAL A 48 -0.96 -23.39 -7.27
N TYR A 49 -0.16 -24.44 -7.44
CA TYR A 49 1.30 -24.34 -7.43
C TYR A 49 1.83 -23.52 -8.61
N GLU A 50 1.27 -23.74 -9.81
CA GLU A 50 1.62 -22.92 -10.98
C GLU A 50 1.25 -21.47 -10.77
N ARG A 51 0.06 -21.19 -10.26
CA ARG A 51 -0.39 -19.82 -9.98
C ARG A 51 0.46 -19.13 -8.90
N VAL A 52 0.88 -19.83 -7.86
CA VAL A 52 1.84 -19.31 -6.86
C VAL A 52 3.17 -18.93 -7.51
N GLY A 53 3.69 -19.76 -8.41
CA GLY A 53 4.91 -19.48 -9.15
C GLY A 53 4.79 -18.22 -10.02
N GLU A 54 3.67 -18.06 -10.74
CA GLU A 54 3.38 -16.87 -11.52
C GLU A 54 3.32 -15.59 -10.65
N LEU A 55 2.61 -15.66 -9.53
CA LEU A 55 2.46 -14.53 -8.60
C LEU A 55 3.80 -14.11 -7.99
N LEU A 56 4.65 -15.07 -7.62
CA LEU A 56 6.00 -14.77 -7.15
C LEU A 56 6.83 -14.07 -8.23
N ASN A 57 6.82 -14.58 -9.47
CA ASN A 57 7.51 -13.93 -10.58
C ASN A 57 6.96 -12.52 -10.84
N MET A 58 5.65 -12.34 -10.79
CA MET A 58 4.97 -11.05 -10.99
C MET A 58 5.45 -9.98 -9.99
N VAL A 59 5.74 -10.37 -8.75
CA VAL A 59 6.28 -9.44 -7.74
C VAL A 59 7.83 -9.40 -7.72
N GLY A 60 8.48 -10.03 -8.70
CA GLY A 60 9.94 -10.04 -8.85
C GLY A 60 10.67 -10.95 -7.87
N LEU A 61 10.02 -12.04 -7.47
CA LEU A 61 10.60 -13.10 -6.64
C LEU A 61 10.70 -14.40 -7.44
N ASN A 62 11.72 -15.23 -7.11
CA ASN A 62 11.89 -16.52 -7.75
C ASN A 62 10.80 -17.51 -7.30
N ARG A 63 10.21 -18.27 -8.23
CA ARG A 63 9.19 -19.30 -7.94
C ARG A 63 9.65 -20.36 -6.94
N TYR A 64 10.93 -20.66 -6.88
CA TYR A 64 11.51 -21.62 -5.92
C TYR A 64 11.43 -21.14 -4.46
N PHE A 65 11.14 -19.87 -4.24
CA PHE A 65 10.93 -19.33 -2.89
C PHE A 65 9.61 -19.79 -2.25
N ALA A 66 8.72 -20.41 -3.01
CA ALA A 66 7.46 -20.96 -2.49
C ALA A 66 7.65 -21.97 -1.34
N ALA A 67 8.76 -22.74 -1.35
CA ALA A 67 9.06 -23.73 -0.32
C ALA A 67 9.66 -23.13 0.97
N ARG A 68 10.10 -21.87 0.95
CA ARG A 68 10.75 -21.21 2.09
C ARG A 68 9.75 -20.63 3.07
N PHE A 69 10.22 -20.36 4.29
CA PHE A 69 9.44 -19.71 5.34
C PHE A 69 9.64 -18.19 5.34
N PRO A 70 8.64 -17.40 5.79
CA PRO A 70 8.74 -15.94 5.84
C PRO A 70 9.96 -15.41 6.60
N SER A 71 10.45 -16.12 7.60
CA SER A 71 11.64 -15.74 8.40
C SER A 71 12.93 -15.64 7.57
N GLU A 72 12.99 -16.31 6.43
CA GLU A 72 14.18 -16.35 5.55
C GLU A 72 14.27 -15.14 4.60
N PHE A 73 13.31 -14.20 4.66
CA PHE A 73 13.20 -13.10 3.73
C PHE A 73 13.42 -11.73 4.39
N SER A 74 13.97 -10.78 3.64
CA SER A 74 14.03 -9.37 4.04
C SER A 74 12.64 -8.74 4.15
N GLY A 75 12.51 -7.58 4.82
CA GLY A 75 11.26 -6.84 4.93
C GLY A 75 10.62 -6.53 3.57
N GLY A 76 11.41 -6.05 2.62
CA GLY A 76 10.93 -5.77 1.26
C GLY A 76 10.49 -7.02 0.48
N GLN A 77 11.16 -8.15 0.68
CA GLN A 77 10.75 -9.42 0.08
C GLN A 77 9.45 -9.93 0.72
N ARG A 78 9.27 -9.81 2.05
CA ARG A 78 8.02 -10.16 2.73
C ARG A 78 6.87 -9.27 2.26
N GLN A 79 7.12 -7.99 2.03
CA GLN A 79 6.09 -7.09 1.46
C GLN A 79 5.67 -7.54 0.06
N ARG A 80 6.60 -7.93 -0.81
CA ARG A 80 6.31 -8.51 -2.12
C ARG A 80 5.48 -9.80 -2.02
N ILE A 81 5.76 -10.66 -1.04
CA ILE A 81 4.96 -11.86 -0.75
C ILE A 81 3.55 -11.48 -0.32
N GLY A 82 3.39 -10.48 0.55
CA GLY A 82 2.10 -9.93 0.96
C GLY A 82 1.28 -9.38 -0.22
N ILE A 83 1.95 -8.70 -1.17
CA ILE A 83 1.33 -8.24 -2.42
C ILE A 83 0.89 -9.44 -3.27
N ALA A 84 1.75 -10.45 -3.46
CA ALA A 84 1.43 -11.66 -4.21
C ALA A 84 0.21 -12.39 -3.61
N ARG A 85 0.15 -12.50 -2.28
CA ARG A 85 -1.01 -13.07 -1.57
C ARG A 85 -2.29 -12.29 -1.84
N ALA A 86 -2.25 -10.96 -1.75
CA ALA A 86 -3.42 -10.13 -2.02
C ALA A 86 -3.92 -10.29 -3.47
N LEU A 87 -3.00 -10.47 -4.43
CA LEU A 87 -3.35 -10.67 -5.85
C LEU A 87 -3.81 -12.08 -6.19
N SER A 88 -3.68 -13.06 -5.28
CA SER A 88 -3.96 -14.47 -5.58
C SER A 88 -5.41 -14.74 -5.98
N VAL A 89 -6.36 -13.95 -5.49
CA VAL A 89 -7.79 -14.06 -5.79
C VAL A 89 -8.25 -13.16 -6.95
N ASN A 90 -7.31 -12.52 -7.69
CA ASN A 90 -7.58 -11.59 -8.78
C ASN A 90 -8.55 -10.45 -8.38
N PRO A 91 -8.24 -9.67 -7.34
CA PRO A 91 -9.11 -8.60 -6.87
C PRO A 91 -9.20 -7.47 -7.91
N SER A 92 -10.30 -6.71 -7.89
CA SER A 92 -10.44 -5.46 -8.64
C SER A 92 -10.05 -4.23 -7.81
N PHE A 93 -10.10 -4.36 -6.47
CA PHE A 93 -9.81 -3.29 -5.52
C PHE A 93 -8.86 -3.76 -4.43
N VAL A 94 -7.79 -2.99 -4.17
CA VAL A 94 -6.80 -3.30 -3.14
C VAL A 94 -6.59 -2.11 -2.23
N ILE A 95 -6.76 -2.33 -0.93
CA ILE A 95 -6.42 -1.37 0.11
C ILE A 95 -4.93 -1.56 0.45
N CYS A 96 -4.13 -0.52 0.27
CA CYS A 96 -2.72 -0.49 0.65
C CYS A 96 -2.60 0.35 1.93
N ASP A 97 -2.62 -0.33 3.09
CA ASP A 97 -2.56 0.33 4.40
C ASP A 97 -1.09 0.49 4.82
N GLU A 98 -0.57 1.71 4.64
CA GLU A 98 0.84 2.08 4.87
C GLU A 98 1.87 1.04 4.35
N PRO A 99 1.77 0.59 3.09
CA PRO A 99 2.47 -0.61 2.60
C PRO A 99 3.99 -0.46 2.54
N ILE A 100 4.53 0.70 2.87
CA ILE A 100 5.95 1.04 2.76
C ILE A 100 6.56 1.61 4.04
N SER A 101 5.76 1.90 5.07
CA SER A 101 6.21 2.67 6.26
C SER A 101 7.32 1.99 7.08
N SER A 102 7.38 0.66 7.06
CA SER A 102 8.39 -0.13 7.80
C SER A 102 9.62 -0.53 6.97
N LEU A 103 9.80 0.07 5.78
CA LEU A 103 10.84 -0.28 4.82
C LEU A 103 11.85 0.85 4.62
N ASP A 104 13.08 0.51 4.25
CA ASP A 104 14.12 1.48 3.87
C ASP A 104 13.70 2.25 2.61
N VAL A 105 14.13 3.51 2.49
CA VAL A 105 13.75 4.45 1.42
C VAL A 105 13.94 3.87 0.01
N SER A 106 15.03 3.16 -0.23
CA SER A 106 15.31 2.52 -1.52
C SER A 106 14.32 1.39 -1.84
N ILE A 107 13.90 0.64 -0.83
CA ILE A 107 12.93 -0.44 -0.96
C ILE A 107 11.51 0.14 -1.09
N GLN A 108 11.18 1.23 -0.39
CA GLN A 108 9.91 1.94 -0.56
C GLN A 108 9.66 2.30 -2.02
N ALA A 109 10.65 2.92 -2.68
CA ALA A 109 10.54 3.29 -4.10
C ALA A 109 10.30 2.06 -5.00
N GLN A 110 10.97 0.94 -4.73
CA GLN A 110 10.77 -0.30 -5.49
C GLN A 110 9.36 -0.87 -5.31
N ILE A 111 8.81 -0.84 -4.09
CA ILE A 111 7.44 -1.33 -3.82
C ILE A 111 6.39 -0.43 -4.48
N VAL A 112 6.55 0.89 -4.41
CA VAL A 112 5.61 1.82 -5.06
C VAL A 112 5.63 1.66 -6.58
N ASN A 113 6.82 1.51 -7.19
CA ASN A 113 6.96 1.24 -8.62
C ASN A 113 6.33 -0.10 -9.01
N LEU A 114 6.51 -1.14 -8.18
CA LEU A 114 5.85 -2.43 -8.36
C LEU A 114 4.32 -2.28 -8.34
N LEU A 115 3.75 -1.61 -7.35
CA LEU A 115 2.31 -1.38 -7.24
C LEU A 115 1.78 -0.60 -8.45
N LYS A 116 2.49 0.44 -8.89
CA LYS A 116 2.09 1.24 -10.06
C LYS A 116 2.10 0.42 -11.35
N ARG A 117 3.11 -0.43 -11.54
CA ARG A 117 3.18 -1.37 -12.66
C ARG A 117 2.01 -2.35 -12.64
N LEU A 118 1.76 -2.99 -11.50
CA LEU A 118 0.64 -3.93 -11.31
C LEU A 118 -0.72 -3.27 -11.51
N GLN A 119 -0.88 -2.00 -11.11
CA GLN A 119 -2.09 -1.22 -11.38
C GLN A 119 -2.37 -1.12 -12.88
N GLY A 120 -1.35 -0.80 -13.69
CA GLY A 120 -1.50 -0.69 -15.14
C GLY A 120 -1.70 -2.04 -15.83
N GLU A 121 -0.96 -3.08 -15.42
CA GLU A 121 -1.01 -4.41 -16.04
C GLU A 121 -2.32 -5.17 -15.73
N LEU A 122 -2.85 -5.01 -14.50
CA LEU A 122 -4.01 -5.76 -14.02
C LEU A 122 -5.30 -4.92 -13.92
N GLY A 123 -5.25 -3.63 -14.24
CA GLY A 123 -6.41 -2.73 -14.14
C GLY A 123 -6.91 -2.51 -12.71
N LEU A 124 -6.01 -2.54 -11.71
CA LEU A 124 -6.37 -2.48 -10.30
C LEU A 124 -6.77 -1.07 -9.87
N THR A 125 -7.76 -0.99 -8.99
CA THR A 125 -8.07 0.23 -8.24
C THR A 125 -7.43 0.15 -6.85
N TYR A 126 -6.69 1.19 -6.44
CA TYR A 126 -6.08 1.27 -5.12
C TYR A 126 -6.73 2.31 -4.22
N LEU A 127 -6.91 1.96 -2.95
CA LEU A 127 -6.97 2.91 -1.85
C LEU A 127 -5.61 2.89 -1.16
N PHE A 128 -4.77 3.89 -1.44
CA PHE A 128 -3.41 3.97 -0.92
C PHE A 128 -3.37 4.90 0.30
N ILE A 129 -3.14 4.36 1.48
CA ILE A 129 -3.05 5.09 2.75
C ILE A 129 -1.57 5.25 3.08
N SER A 130 -1.11 6.48 3.30
CA SER A 130 0.27 6.77 3.67
C SER A 130 0.39 8.17 4.29
N HIS A 131 1.39 8.35 5.13
CA HIS A 131 1.81 9.66 5.61
C HIS A 131 2.92 10.29 4.72
N ASP A 132 3.50 9.56 3.77
CA ASP A 132 4.43 10.11 2.79
C ASP A 132 3.68 10.73 1.60
N LEU A 133 3.51 12.05 1.65
CA LEU A 133 2.79 12.82 0.63
C LEU A 133 3.42 12.72 -0.77
N ARG A 134 4.74 12.53 -0.86
CA ARG A 134 5.44 12.39 -2.15
C ARG A 134 5.05 11.09 -2.83
N MET A 135 4.97 10.00 -2.05
CA MET A 135 4.55 8.70 -2.56
C MET A 135 3.05 8.70 -2.93
N VAL A 136 2.20 9.32 -2.10
CA VAL A 136 0.78 9.48 -2.42
C VAL A 136 0.60 10.26 -3.72
N ARG A 137 1.29 11.39 -3.90
CA ARG A 137 1.25 12.16 -5.15
C ARG A 137 1.69 11.34 -6.36
N TYR A 138 2.72 10.50 -6.21
CA TYR A 138 3.28 9.71 -7.30
C TYR A 138 2.34 8.60 -7.79
N ILE A 139 1.63 7.93 -6.87
CA ILE A 139 0.80 6.76 -7.20
C ILE A 139 -0.67 7.12 -7.46
N SER A 140 -1.19 8.21 -6.85
CA SER A 140 -2.62 8.49 -6.79
C SER A 140 -3.08 9.52 -7.81
N ASN A 141 -4.23 9.26 -8.45
CA ASN A 141 -4.93 10.23 -9.32
C ASN A 141 -5.73 11.26 -8.49
N ARG A 142 -6.36 10.80 -7.41
CA ARG A 142 -7.12 11.62 -6.46
C ARG A 142 -6.53 11.44 -5.05
N MET A 143 -6.68 12.46 -4.23
CA MET A 143 -6.18 12.47 -2.87
C MET A 143 -7.28 12.96 -1.92
N ALA A 144 -7.33 12.36 -0.73
CA ALA A 144 -8.09 12.85 0.41
C ALA A 144 -7.13 13.12 1.56
N VAL A 145 -7.17 14.32 2.13
CA VAL A 145 -6.38 14.68 3.31
C VAL A 145 -7.24 14.50 4.55
N MET A 146 -6.73 13.75 5.51
CA MET A 146 -7.43 13.48 6.76
C MET A 146 -6.72 14.19 7.92
N TYR A 147 -7.50 14.85 8.78
CA TYR A 147 -7.03 15.48 10.00
C TYR A 147 -7.98 15.16 11.16
N LEU A 148 -7.45 14.68 12.27
CA LEU A 148 -8.21 14.28 13.47
C LEU A 148 -9.44 13.41 13.16
N GLY A 149 -9.27 12.42 12.28
CA GLY A 149 -10.34 11.48 11.92
C GLY A 149 -11.36 12.01 10.91
N LYS A 150 -11.24 13.26 10.45
CA LYS A 150 -12.13 13.88 9.45
C LYS A 150 -11.39 14.13 8.14
N ILE A 151 -12.08 13.91 7.02
CA ILE A 151 -11.56 14.31 5.71
C ILE A 151 -11.77 15.82 5.58
N VAL A 152 -10.67 16.57 5.43
CA VAL A 152 -10.68 18.04 5.38
C VAL A 152 -10.50 18.58 3.96
N GLU A 153 -9.95 17.79 3.06
CA GLU A 153 -9.76 18.16 1.65
C GLU A 153 -9.78 16.92 0.76
N VAL A 154 -10.49 17.02 -0.41
CA VAL A 154 -10.55 15.95 -1.42
C VAL A 154 -10.49 16.56 -2.80
N GLY A 155 -9.64 16.02 -3.67
CA GLY A 155 -9.54 16.51 -5.04
C GLY A 155 -8.62 15.68 -5.93
N VAL A 156 -8.33 16.21 -7.10
CA VAL A 156 -7.28 15.68 -7.98
C VAL A 156 -5.93 15.89 -7.29
N SER A 157 -5.11 14.84 -7.25
CA SER A 157 -3.83 14.84 -6.52
C SER A 157 -2.92 16.02 -6.92
N LEU A 158 -2.86 16.34 -8.22
CA LEU A 158 -2.05 17.44 -8.73
C LEU A 158 -2.58 18.82 -8.31
N ASP A 159 -3.90 19.00 -8.22
CA ASP A 159 -4.52 20.26 -7.84
C ASP A 159 -4.29 20.55 -6.35
N ILE A 160 -4.50 19.54 -5.50
CA ILE A 160 -4.21 19.64 -4.05
C ILE A 160 -2.72 19.92 -3.82
N TYR A 161 -1.84 19.35 -4.65
CA TYR A 161 -0.41 19.63 -4.57
C TYR A 161 -0.07 21.09 -4.92
N LYS A 162 -0.64 21.61 -6.01
CA LYS A 162 -0.32 22.96 -6.50
C LYS A 162 -1.00 24.07 -5.69
N ASN A 163 -2.25 23.86 -5.32
CA ASN A 163 -3.11 24.85 -4.67
C ASN A 163 -3.91 24.22 -3.52
N PRO A 164 -3.25 23.81 -2.40
CA PRO A 164 -3.98 23.30 -1.25
C PRO A 164 -4.86 24.40 -0.65
N LEU A 165 -6.13 24.08 -0.39
CA LEU A 165 -7.11 25.05 0.12
C LEU A 165 -7.19 25.02 1.64
N HIS A 166 -7.09 23.83 2.26
CA HIS A 166 -7.21 23.69 3.70
C HIS A 166 -5.89 24.05 4.41
N PRO A 167 -5.90 24.84 5.51
CA PRO A 167 -4.68 25.25 6.21
C PRO A 167 -3.78 24.08 6.65
N TYR A 168 -4.38 22.97 7.10
CA TYR A 168 -3.64 21.77 7.47
C TYR A 168 -2.91 21.16 6.25
N THR A 169 -3.56 21.11 5.09
CA THR A 169 -2.93 20.63 3.85
C THR A 169 -1.76 21.52 3.44
N GLN A 170 -1.93 22.84 3.56
CA GLN A 170 -0.86 23.81 3.29
C GLN A 170 0.34 23.58 4.22
N ALA A 171 0.09 23.39 5.51
CA ALA A 171 1.15 23.12 6.48
C ALA A 171 1.84 21.78 6.23
N LEU A 172 1.09 20.71 5.86
CA LEU A 172 1.67 19.41 5.48
C LEU A 172 2.62 19.53 4.28
N TRP A 173 2.20 20.23 3.22
CA TRP A 173 3.07 20.47 2.05
C TRP A 173 4.25 21.37 2.40
N ALA A 174 4.02 22.38 3.26
CA ALA A 174 5.08 23.25 3.73
C ALA A 174 6.13 22.54 4.62
N ALA A 175 5.79 21.43 5.24
CA ALA A 175 6.70 20.63 6.05
C ALA A 175 7.57 19.66 5.24
N LEU A 176 7.27 19.42 3.96
CA LEU A 176 8.07 18.51 3.13
C LEU A 176 9.44 19.15 2.80
N PRO A 177 10.56 18.45 3.03
CA PRO A 177 11.88 18.96 2.65
C PRO A 177 11.97 19.16 1.14
N MET A 178 12.51 20.30 0.72
CA MET A 178 12.84 20.56 -0.68
C MET A 178 14.18 19.91 -1.02
N PRO A 179 14.32 19.27 -2.20
CA PRO A 179 15.61 18.73 -2.61
C PRO A 179 16.69 19.79 -2.87
N ASP A 180 16.27 21.04 -3.07
CA ASP A 180 17.16 22.17 -3.35
C ASP A 180 17.39 22.98 -2.06
N PRO A 181 18.63 23.02 -1.53
CA PRO A 181 18.97 23.75 -0.30
C PRO A 181 18.71 25.25 -0.39
N GLU A 182 18.93 25.88 -1.56
CA GLU A 182 18.72 27.31 -1.73
C GLU A 182 17.24 27.71 -1.71
N LEU A 183 16.38 26.82 -2.21
CA LEU A 183 14.93 26.98 -2.16
C LEU A 183 14.38 26.69 -0.75
N GLU A 184 14.99 25.74 -0.04
CA GLU A 184 14.60 25.41 1.34
C GLU A 184 14.90 26.59 2.30
N GLU A 185 16.05 27.29 2.15
CA GLU A 185 16.39 28.47 2.97
C GLU A 185 15.44 29.65 2.76
N LYS A 186 14.92 29.82 1.56
CA LYS A 186 14.00 30.91 1.19
C LYS A 186 12.55 30.62 1.57
N ARG A 187 12.24 29.40 2.01
CA ARG A 187 10.89 28.95 2.27
C ARG A 187 10.38 29.46 3.61
N GLN A 188 9.26 30.16 3.60
CA GLN A 188 8.53 30.49 4.83
C GLN A 188 7.83 29.22 5.36
N ARG A 189 8.27 28.73 6.52
CA ARG A 189 7.61 27.63 7.20
C ARG A 189 6.26 28.09 7.72
N ILE A 190 5.19 27.43 7.27
CA ILE A 190 3.85 27.64 7.81
C ILE A 190 3.77 26.84 9.10
N VAL A 191 3.77 27.54 10.25
CA VAL A 191 3.55 26.93 11.56
C VAL A 191 2.08 27.11 11.93
N LEU A 192 1.38 25.99 12.12
CA LEU A 192 0.03 26.02 12.67
C LEU A 192 0.11 26.50 14.12
N GLN A 193 -0.55 27.62 14.44
CA GLN A 193 -0.58 28.18 15.78
C GLN A 193 -1.71 27.50 16.61
N GLY A 194 -1.44 27.28 17.89
CA GLY A 194 -2.36 26.69 18.84
C GLY A 194 -2.02 25.27 19.25
N ASP A 195 -2.64 24.79 20.31
CA ASP A 195 -2.52 23.40 20.75
C ASP A 195 -3.22 22.46 19.77
N VAL A 196 -2.68 21.25 19.61
CA VAL A 196 -3.33 20.22 18.81
C VAL A 196 -4.65 19.83 19.50
N PRO A 197 -5.80 20.08 18.89
CA PRO A 197 -7.08 19.75 19.54
C PRO A 197 -7.22 18.24 19.74
N SER A 198 -7.99 17.85 20.76
CA SER A 198 -8.25 16.45 21.04
C SER A 198 -9.05 15.81 19.89
N PRO A 199 -8.67 14.61 19.41
CA PRO A 199 -9.43 13.90 18.40
C PRO A 199 -10.83 13.48 18.87
N ILE A 200 -11.11 13.54 20.19
CA ILE A 200 -12.42 13.22 20.78
C ILE A 200 -13.41 14.35 20.53
N ASN A 201 -12.95 15.62 20.55
CA ASN A 201 -13.73 16.83 20.24
C ASN A 201 -12.90 17.73 19.32
N PRO A 202 -12.82 17.38 18.04
CA PRO A 202 -12.00 18.09 17.05
C PRO A 202 -12.63 19.42 16.63
#